data_c46e56f0c16fb9fc405b6ed4a7bffec4
#
_entry.id   c46e56f0c16fb9fc405b6ed4a7bffec4
#
_cell.length_a   1.000
_cell.length_b   1.000
_cell.length_c   1.000
_cell.angle_alpha   90.00
_cell.angle_beta   90.00
_cell.angle_gamma   90.00
#
_symmetry.space_group_name_H-M   'P 1'
#
loop_
_entity.id
_entity.type
_entity.pdbx_description
1 polymer ?
#
loop_
_entity_poly.entity_id
_entity_poly.type
_entity_poly.pdbx_seq_one_letter_code
_entity_poly.pdbx_strand_id
1 'polypeptide(L)'
;MTHDSAAAPRGRQEPSLEPAPAGRPIAIYYEHPRWFERLFTELENRGTPYRRVHADSHTFDPSELAADDSVALVFNRMSPSAYRREHGHDIFYTLSYLGHLEAQGKRVINGERAFRYEISKALQLSLLRSLGLPFPRSRVIHRAADAVAASAGLRFPVVVKPNIGGSGAGVTRFDSREQLAAAAEQGLIDLGLDHVALVQEFIPARGGYITRVEVVGGRFIYSIRVYLSGETFDLCPADICRTTAGVELNLACPVEAPKAALRVESYTPPAEVIAAVERQAAAAGIEVGGVEYIIDDRDGQLYYYDLNALSNFVADAPRVLGFDPFVRLCEFLEAEAGNVR
;
A
#
# COMPACT_ATOMS: atom_id res chain seq x y z
N MET A 1 -75.26 26.94 -37.48
CA MET A 1 -74.85 26.05 -36.41
C MET A 1 -73.40 25.64 -36.69
N THR A 2 -72.50 26.36 -36.08
CA THR A 2 -71.09 26.27 -36.30
C THR A 2 -70.49 25.48 -35.08
N HIS A 3 -69.91 24.30 -35.33
CA HIS A 3 -69.19 23.58 -34.31
C HIS A 3 -67.72 24.05 -34.27
N ASP A 4 -67.40 24.65 -33.16
CA ASP A 4 -66.06 25.04 -32.81
C ASP A 4 -65.33 23.86 -32.25
N SER A 5 -64.22 23.42 -32.88
CA SER A 5 -63.42 22.28 -32.46
C SER A 5 -62.17 22.83 -31.75
N ALA A 6 -62.19 22.75 -30.43
CA ALA A 6 -61.07 23.15 -29.59
C ALA A 6 -59.91 22.14 -29.75
N ALA A 7 -58.73 22.59 -30.19
CA ALA A 7 -57.48 21.85 -30.26
C ALA A 7 -56.88 21.68 -28.85
N ALA A 8 -56.53 20.43 -28.50
CA ALA A 8 -55.83 20.07 -27.25
C ALA A 8 -54.39 20.62 -27.23
N PRO A 9 -53.86 21.06 -26.06
CA PRO A 9 -52.52 21.59 -25.97
C PRO A 9 -51.47 20.49 -26.17
N ARG A 10 -50.48 20.73 -27.05
CA ARG A 10 -49.30 19.90 -27.27
C ARG A 10 -48.48 19.89 -25.99
N GLY A 11 -48.28 18.68 -25.43
CA GLY A 11 -47.38 18.45 -24.30
C GLY A 11 -45.96 18.92 -24.63
N ARG A 12 -45.38 19.70 -23.73
CA ARG A 12 -43.94 20.04 -23.77
C ARG A 12 -43.16 18.75 -23.57
N GLN A 13 -42.38 18.33 -24.56
CA GLN A 13 -41.31 17.34 -24.37
C GLN A 13 -40.28 18.01 -23.47
N GLU A 14 -40.05 17.37 -22.29
CA GLU A 14 -38.88 17.68 -21.47
C GLU A 14 -37.61 17.34 -22.28
N PRO A 15 -36.58 18.21 -22.25
CA PRO A 15 -35.31 17.88 -22.90
C PRO A 15 -34.72 16.65 -22.23
N SER A 16 -34.52 15.59 -23.01
CA SER A 16 -33.72 14.47 -22.61
C SER A 16 -32.31 14.97 -22.29
N LEU A 17 -31.92 14.95 -21.01
CA LEU A 17 -30.52 15.17 -20.59
C LEU A 17 -29.72 14.04 -21.25
N GLU A 18 -29.02 14.36 -22.35
CA GLU A 18 -27.96 13.49 -22.82
C GLU A 18 -26.95 13.33 -21.68
N PRO A 19 -26.52 12.09 -21.36
CA PRO A 19 -25.47 11.91 -20.37
C PRO A 19 -24.24 12.71 -20.83
N ALA A 20 -23.64 13.47 -19.92
CA ALA A 20 -22.38 14.16 -20.18
C ALA A 20 -21.37 13.16 -20.77
N PRO A 21 -20.54 13.53 -21.76
CA PRO A 21 -19.58 12.61 -22.35
C PRO A 21 -18.74 12.01 -21.24
N ALA A 22 -18.73 10.68 -21.12
CA ALA A 22 -17.95 9.96 -20.13
C ALA A 22 -16.49 10.39 -20.29
N GLY A 23 -15.90 10.93 -19.22
CA GLY A 23 -14.47 11.31 -19.20
C GLY A 23 -13.59 10.10 -19.56
N ARG A 24 -12.33 10.35 -19.93
CA ARG A 24 -11.37 9.26 -20.16
C ARG A 24 -11.27 8.38 -18.91
N PRO A 25 -11.24 7.04 -19.03
CA PRO A 25 -11.22 6.14 -17.89
C PRO A 25 -9.90 6.25 -17.09
N ILE A 26 -9.98 5.92 -15.81
CA ILE A 26 -8.84 5.72 -14.92
C ILE A 26 -8.35 4.28 -15.13
N ALA A 27 -7.08 4.07 -15.49
CA ALA A 27 -6.50 2.74 -15.54
C ALA A 27 -6.03 2.33 -14.14
N ILE A 28 -6.59 1.25 -13.61
CA ILE A 28 -6.16 0.65 -12.34
C ILE A 28 -5.23 -0.51 -12.69
N TYR A 29 -3.94 -0.32 -12.44
CA TYR A 29 -2.90 -1.33 -12.68
C TYR A 29 -2.64 -2.12 -11.39
N TYR A 30 -2.87 -3.43 -11.40
CA TYR A 30 -2.84 -4.26 -10.19
C TYR A 30 -2.50 -5.73 -10.51
N GLU A 31 -2.15 -6.50 -9.46
CA GLU A 31 -1.86 -7.93 -9.56
C GLU A 31 -2.84 -8.78 -8.74
N HIS A 32 -3.17 -8.36 -7.53
CA HIS A 32 -3.98 -9.21 -6.65
C HIS A 32 -5.44 -9.30 -7.10
N PRO A 33 -6.02 -10.50 -7.31
CA PRO A 33 -7.31 -10.66 -7.99
C PRO A 33 -8.50 -10.08 -7.21
N ARG A 34 -8.39 -9.92 -5.88
CA ARG A 34 -9.54 -9.60 -5.01
C ARG A 34 -9.38 -8.37 -4.13
N TRP A 35 -8.15 -7.84 -3.94
CA TRP A 35 -7.93 -6.76 -2.99
C TRP A 35 -8.63 -5.45 -3.34
N PHE A 36 -8.99 -5.27 -4.60
CA PHE A 36 -9.51 -3.99 -5.12
C PHE A 36 -11.00 -4.04 -5.46
N GLU A 37 -11.72 -5.11 -5.10
CA GLU A 37 -13.17 -5.24 -5.34
C GLU A 37 -13.96 -4.07 -4.73
N ARG A 38 -13.60 -3.61 -3.53
CA ARG A 38 -14.24 -2.43 -2.92
C ARG A 38 -13.99 -1.14 -3.69
N LEU A 39 -12.78 -0.95 -4.21
CA LEU A 39 -12.47 0.19 -5.08
C LEU A 39 -13.30 0.14 -6.35
N PHE A 40 -13.35 -1.02 -7.00
CA PHE A 40 -14.13 -1.18 -8.22
C PHE A 40 -15.62 -0.94 -7.98
N THR A 41 -16.17 -1.51 -6.91
CA THR A 41 -17.57 -1.28 -6.52
C THR A 41 -17.87 0.20 -6.28
N GLU A 42 -16.98 0.93 -5.60
CA GLU A 42 -17.19 2.36 -5.34
C GLU A 42 -17.12 3.17 -6.63
N LEU A 43 -16.17 2.88 -7.54
CA LEU A 43 -16.10 3.53 -8.86
C LEU A 43 -17.36 3.25 -9.69
N GLU A 44 -17.89 2.01 -9.65
CA GLU A 44 -19.13 1.63 -10.32
C GLU A 44 -20.36 2.39 -9.75
N ASN A 45 -20.48 2.46 -8.43
CA ASN A 45 -21.55 3.18 -7.75
C ASN A 45 -21.56 4.68 -8.09
N ARG A 46 -20.40 5.24 -8.33
CA ARG A 46 -20.22 6.66 -8.71
C ARG A 46 -20.36 6.90 -10.20
N GLY A 47 -20.42 5.85 -11.01
CA GLY A 47 -20.39 5.94 -12.48
C GLY A 47 -19.07 6.47 -13.05
N THR A 48 -17.97 6.35 -12.28
CA THR A 48 -16.65 6.79 -12.70
C THR A 48 -16.06 5.81 -13.72
N PRO A 49 -15.71 6.26 -14.94
CA PRO A 49 -15.13 5.36 -15.93
C PRO A 49 -13.76 4.85 -15.48
N TYR A 50 -13.57 3.55 -15.50
CA TYR A 50 -12.27 2.95 -15.18
C TYR A 50 -11.98 1.72 -16.06
N ARG A 51 -10.70 1.35 -16.14
CA ARG A 51 -10.20 0.15 -16.84
C ARG A 51 -9.32 -0.66 -15.90
N ARG A 52 -9.57 -1.95 -15.80
CA ARG A 52 -8.73 -2.90 -15.06
C ARG A 52 -7.55 -3.31 -15.95
N VAL A 53 -6.34 -3.19 -15.44
CA VAL A 53 -5.09 -3.58 -16.10
C VAL A 53 -4.37 -4.56 -15.19
N HIS A 54 -4.40 -5.84 -15.54
CA HIS A 54 -3.78 -6.88 -14.70
C HIS A 54 -2.31 -7.05 -15.08
N ALA A 55 -1.42 -7.04 -14.07
CA ALA A 55 0.03 -7.02 -14.29
C ALA A 55 0.56 -8.28 -15.01
N ASP A 56 0.03 -9.47 -14.69
CA ASP A 56 0.50 -10.77 -15.20
C ASP A 56 0.30 -10.97 -16.71
N SER A 57 -0.69 -10.26 -17.28
CA SER A 57 -1.04 -10.35 -18.71
C SER A 57 -0.76 -9.06 -19.47
N HIS A 58 -0.10 -8.08 -18.81
CA HIS A 58 0.17 -6.78 -19.39
C HIS A 58 1.50 -6.77 -20.17
N THR A 59 1.49 -6.11 -21.33
CA THR A 59 2.69 -5.80 -22.11
C THR A 59 2.64 -4.34 -22.57
N PHE A 60 3.79 -3.72 -22.80
CA PHE A 60 3.88 -2.40 -23.39
C PHE A 60 4.97 -2.38 -24.48
N ASP A 61 4.80 -1.52 -25.47
CA ASP A 61 5.75 -1.33 -26.54
C ASP A 61 6.52 -0.01 -26.34
N PRO A 62 7.83 -0.05 -26.00
CA PRO A 62 8.62 1.16 -25.83
C PRO A 62 8.82 1.98 -27.13
N SER A 63 8.55 1.40 -28.29
CA SER A 63 8.66 2.08 -29.59
C SER A 63 7.41 2.89 -29.94
N GLU A 64 6.29 2.65 -29.27
CA GLU A 64 5.10 3.48 -29.43
C GLU A 64 5.33 4.85 -28.81
N LEU A 65 5.34 5.89 -29.67
CA LEU A 65 5.60 7.27 -29.25
C LEU A 65 4.38 7.96 -28.65
N ALA A 66 3.21 7.39 -28.81
CA ALA A 66 1.99 7.94 -28.27
C ALA A 66 1.66 7.26 -26.93
N ALA A 67 1.71 8.04 -25.87
CA ALA A 67 1.07 7.63 -24.63
C ALA A 67 -0.38 7.21 -24.95
N ASP A 68 -0.85 6.10 -24.37
CA ASP A 68 -2.25 5.67 -24.50
C ASP A 68 -3.19 6.79 -24.03
N ASP A 69 -3.59 7.67 -24.97
CA ASP A 69 -4.49 8.78 -24.68
C ASP A 69 -5.93 8.33 -24.36
N SER A 70 -6.18 7.01 -24.44
CA SER A 70 -7.47 6.44 -24.07
C SER A 70 -7.74 6.48 -22.56
N VAL A 71 -6.72 6.71 -21.72
CA VAL A 71 -6.88 6.81 -20.26
C VAL A 71 -6.51 8.21 -19.75
N ALA A 72 -7.19 8.67 -18.71
CA ALA A 72 -6.90 9.93 -18.04
C ALA A 72 -5.59 9.82 -17.23
N LEU A 73 -5.48 8.80 -16.42
CA LEU A 73 -4.32 8.53 -15.57
C LEU A 73 -4.19 7.03 -15.31
N VAL A 74 -3.04 6.64 -14.78
CA VAL A 74 -2.80 5.28 -14.28
C VAL A 74 -2.67 5.33 -12.75
N PHE A 75 -3.41 4.49 -12.04
CA PHE A 75 -3.27 4.28 -10.61
C PHE A 75 -2.57 2.96 -10.35
N ASN A 76 -1.35 3.02 -9.86
CA ASN A 76 -0.55 1.85 -9.54
C ASN A 76 -0.98 1.22 -8.22
N ARG A 77 -1.36 -0.06 -8.29
CA ARG A 77 -1.76 -0.91 -7.14
C ARG A 77 -0.99 -2.23 -7.13
N MET A 78 0.22 -2.25 -7.69
CA MET A 78 1.10 -3.41 -7.65
C MET A 78 1.57 -3.69 -6.23
N SER A 79 1.50 -4.96 -5.82
CA SER A 79 1.87 -5.39 -4.48
C SER A 79 3.35 -5.82 -4.37
N PRO A 80 4.09 -5.37 -3.34
CA PRO A 80 5.43 -5.87 -3.07
C PRO A 80 5.42 -7.33 -2.61
N SER A 81 4.27 -7.88 -2.21
CA SER A 81 4.11 -9.28 -1.81
C SER A 81 3.66 -10.22 -2.95
N ALA A 82 3.63 -9.75 -4.20
CA ALA A 82 3.23 -10.53 -5.37
C ALA A 82 4.04 -11.83 -5.54
N TYR A 83 5.31 -11.82 -5.12
CA TYR A 83 6.16 -13.01 -5.15
C TYR A 83 5.60 -14.19 -4.34
N ARG A 84 4.78 -13.95 -3.33
CA ARG A 84 4.11 -15.00 -2.54
C ARG A 84 3.01 -15.72 -3.33
N ARG A 85 2.61 -15.18 -4.47
CA ARG A 85 1.62 -15.70 -5.41
C ARG A 85 2.23 -16.07 -6.75
N GLU A 86 3.56 -16.29 -6.77
CA GLU A 86 4.35 -16.64 -7.96
C GLU A 86 4.52 -15.50 -8.98
N HIS A 87 4.07 -14.27 -8.63
CA HIS A 87 4.17 -13.06 -9.47
C HIS A 87 5.37 -12.17 -9.12
N GLY A 88 6.48 -12.76 -8.67
CA GLY A 88 7.68 -12.01 -8.26
C GLY A 88 8.30 -11.20 -9.40
N HIS A 89 8.24 -11.69 -10.63
CA HIS A 89 8.77 -10.99 -11.81
C HIS A 89 7.98 -9.74 -12.16
N ASP A 90 6.69 -9.72 -11.86
CA ASP A 90 5.80 -8.59 -12.14
C ASP A 90 6.19 -7.35 -11.32
N ILE A 91 6.84 -7.54 -10.17
CA ILE A 91 7.38 -6.44 -9.37
C ILE A 91 8.43 -5.65 -10.17
N PHE A 92 9.39 -6.35 -10.79
CA PHE A 92 10.47 -5.72 -11.57
C PHE A 92 9.96 -5.20 -12.92
N TYR A 93 9.03 -5.93 -13.56
CA TYR A 93 8.35 -5.48 -14.77
C TYR A 93 7.60 -4.16 -14.49
N THR A 94 6.91 -4.05 -13.36
CA THR A 94 6.17 -2.85 -12.97
C THR A 94 7.07 -1.62 -12.89
N LEU A 95 8.29 -1.73 -12.34
CA LEU A 95 9.24 -0.61 -12.34
C LEU A 95 9.50 -0.07 -13.76
N SER A 96 9.75 -0.98 -14.71
CA SER A 96 10.01 -0.60 -16.09
C SER A 96 8.79 0.04 -16.75
N TYR A 97 7.60 -0.51 -16.47
CA TYR A 97 6.35 0.02 -17.02
C TYR A 97 6.02 1.41 -16.46
N LEU A 98 6.15 1.61 -15.15
CA LEU A 98 5.88 2.92 -14.53
C LEU A 98 6.86 3.98 -15.05
N GLY A 99 8.16 3.66 -15.14
CA GLY A 99 9.16 4.55 -15.72
C GLY A 99 8.87 4.90 -17.17
N HIS A 100 8.40 3.92 -17.97
CA HIS A 100 7.96 4.15 -19.34
C HIS A 100 6.78 5.13 -19.42
N LEU A 101 5.75 4.94 -18.60
CA LEU A 101 4.59 5.83 -18.56
C LEU A 101 4.98 7.27 -18.19
N GLU A 102 5.81 7.43 -17.16
CA GLU A 102 6.26 8.75 -16.71
C GLU A 102 7.16 9.44 -17.73
N ALA A 103 8.03 8.68 -18.43
CA ALA A 103 8.86 9.20 -19.52
C ALA A 103 8.02 9.72 -20.70
N GLN A 104 6.82 9.19 -20.88
CA GLN A 104 5.86 9.66 -21.87
C GLN A 104 4.92 10.78 -21.36
N GLY A 105 5.16 11.29 -20.13
CA GLY A 105 4.38 12.35 -19.53
C GLY A 105 3.00 11.91 -19.02
N LYS A 106 2.73 10.60 -18.86
CA LYS A 106 1.49 10.12 -18.27
C LYS A 106 1.42 10.47 -16.79
N ARG A 107 0.22 10.86 -16.34
CA ARG A 107 -0.08 10.99 -14.92
C ARG A 107 -0.19 9.60 -14.30
N VAL A 108 0.73 9.29 -13.40
CA VAL A 108 0.72 8.03 -12.64
C VAL A 108 0.61 8.35 -11.15
N ILE A 109 -0.45 7.87 -10.51
CA ILE A 109 -0.59 7.95 -9.05
C ILE A 109 0.18 6.77 -8.44
N ASN A 110 1.03 7.04 -7.46
CA ASN A 110 2.03 6.12 -6.93
C ASN A 110 2.93 5.56 -8.03
N GLY A 111 3.53 6.46 -8.82
CA GLY A 111 4.39 6.14 -9.95
C GLY A 111 5.71 5.45 -9.57
N GLU A 112 6.70 5.49 -10.49
CA GLU A 112 7.97 4.78 -10.33
C GLU A 112 8.66 5.12 -9.00
N ARG A 113 8.72 6.41 -8.65
CA ARG A 113 9.37 6.86 -7.41
C ARG A 113 8.72 6.25 -6.17
N ALA A 114 7.40 6.29 -6.06
CA ALA A 114 6.66 5.71 -4.94
C ALA A 114 6.88 4.19 -4.87
N PHE A 115 6.83 3.53 -6.01
CA PHE A 115 7.00 2.09 -6.09
C PHE A 115 8.41 1.62 -5.75
N ARG A 116 9.45 2.41 -6.07
CA ARG A 116 10.83 2.13 -5.61
C ARG A 116 10.96 2.13 -4.10
N TYR A 117 10.26 3.01 -3.41
CA TYR A 117 10.21 2.98 -1.94
C TYR A 117 9.35 1.83 -1.41
N GLU A 118 8.23 1.51 -2.07
CA GLU A 118 7.38 0.37 -1.71
C GLU A 118 8.17 -0.95 -1.68
N ILE A 119 9.02 -1.19 -2.67
CA ILE A 119 9.77 -2.43 -2.82
C ILE A 119 11.17 -2.39 -2.19
N SER A 120 11.52 -1.38 -1.39
CA SER A 120 12.85 -1.31 -0.77
C SER A 120 12.84 -0.69 0.62
N LYS A 121 12.82 -1.53 1.64
CA LYS A 121 12.96 -1.09 3.04
C LYS A 121 14.29 -0.39 3.30
N ALA A 122 15.36 -0.77 2.60
CA ALA A 122 16.65 -0.09 2.69
C ALA A 122 16.57 1.36 2.21
N LEU A 123 15.86 1.63 1.09
CA LEU A 123 15.65 2.99 0.61
C LEU A 123 14.72 3.79 1.54
N GLN A 124 13.71 3.15 2.14
CA GLN A 124 12.85 3.79 3.14
C GLN A 124 13.67 4.32 4.32
N LEU A 125 14.62 3.53 4.86
CA LEU A 125 15.49 4.00 5.94
C LEU A 125 16.40 5.15 5.51
N SER A 126 16.89 5.12 4.28
CA SER A 126 17.69 6.23 3.72
C SER A 126 16.87 7.51 3.59
N LEU A 127 15.60 7.39 3.18
CA LEU A 127 14.65 8.50 3.15
C LEU A 127 14.40 9.07 4.55
N LEU A 128 14.10 8.22 5.53
CA LEU A 128 13.88 8.63 6.91
C LEU A 128 15.11 9.38 7.46
N ARG A 129 16.31 8.89 7.16
CA ARG A 129 17.56 9.55 7.51
C ARG A 129 17.68 10.95 6.89
N SER A 130 17.35 11.07 5.60
CA SER A 130 17.42 12.37 4.90
C SER A 130 16.43 13.40 5.43
N LEU A 131 15.29 12.93 5.96
CA LEU A 131 14.27 13.76 6.59
C LEU A 131 14.52 14.05 8.07
N GLY A 132 15.60 13.52 8.65
CA GLY A 132 15.91 13.66 10.07
C GLY A 132 14.94 12.93 10.99
N LEU A 133 14.23 11.92 10.48
CA LEU A 133 13.24 11.16 11.24
C LEU A 133 13.87 9.92 11.89
N PRO A 134 13.46 9.58 13.13
CA PRO A 134 13.98 8.41 13.82
C PRO A 134 13.47 7.10 13.22
N PHE A 135 14.37 6.13 13.11
CA PHE A 135 14.07 4.76 12.66
C PHE A 135 14.94 3.76 13.42
N PRO A 136 14.54 2.47 13.54
CA PRO A 136 15.33 1.48 14.23
C PRO A 136 16.70 1.29 13.60
N ARG A 137 17.77 1.23 14.40
CA ARG A 137 19.13 1.03 13.89
C ARG A 137 19.19 -0.24 13.06
N SER A 138 19.76 -0.14 11.87
CA SER A 138 19.72 -1.21 10.87
C SER A 138 21.03 -1.28 10.09
N ARG A 139 21.30 -2.48 9.54
CA ARG A 139 22.35 -2.71 8.55
C ARG A 139 21.76 -3.50 7.39
N VAL A 140 22.11 -3.11 6.19
CA VAL A 140 21.68 -3.79 4.96
C VAL A 140 22.72 -4.81 4.58
N ILE A 141 22.30 -6.04 4.28
CA ILE A 141 23.14 -7.15 3.85
C ILE A 141 22.61 -7.76 2.54
N HIS A 142 23.49 -8.37 1.75
CA HIS A 142 23.15 -9.12 0.55
C HIS A 142 23.76 -10.53 0.55
N ARG A 143 24.37 -10.92 1.67
CA ARG A 143 24.85 -12.29 1.92
C ARG A 143 24.47 -12.69 3.34
N ALA A 144 23.88 -13.87 3.50
CA ALA A 144 23.47 -14.37 4.80
C ALA A 144 24.64 -14.46 5.81
N ALA A 145 25.84 -14.79 5.33
CA ALA A 145 27.05 -14.86 6.15
C ALA A 145 27.44 -13.52 6.82
N ASP A 146 26.99 -12.40 6.26
CA ASP A 146 27.32 -11.07 6.81
C ASP A 146 26.40 -10.69 7.99
N ALA A 147 25.33 -11.43 8.26
CA ALA A 147 24.32 -11.06 9.26
C ALA A 147 24.91 -10.86 10.65
N VAL A 148 25.83 -11.76 11.08
CA VAL A 148 26.48 -11.70 12.39
C VAL A 148 27.37 -10.47 12.50
N ALA A 149 28.17 -10.18 11.47
CA ALA A 149 29.03 -8.98 11.45
C ALA A 149 28.18 -7.70 11.42
N ALA A 150 27.11 -7.69 10.65
CA ALA A 150 26.16 -6.57 10.54
C ALA A 150 25.44 -6.28 11.86
N SER A 151 25.27 -7.27 12.74
CA SER A 151 24.65 -7.08 14.06
C SER A 151 25.57 -6.38 15.06
N ALA A 152 26.85 -6.15 14.72
CA ALA A 152 27.81 -5.51 15.63
C ALA A 152 27.34 -4.09 16.03
N GLY A 153 27.27 -3.85 17.36
CA GLY A 153 26.82 -2.60 17.94
C GLY A 153 25.32 -2.35 17.85
N LEU A 154 24.50 -3.30 17.35
CA LEU A 154 23.05 -3.28 17.49
C LEU A 154 22.64 -3.88 18.84
N ARG A 155 21.53 -3.36 19.37
CA ARG A 155 20.94 -3.88 20.62
C ARG A 155 20.02 -5.07 20.31
N PHE A 156 20.31 -6.20 20.94
CA PHE A 156 19.46 -7.37 20.86
C PHE A 156 18.19 -7.22 21.72
N PRO A 157 17.06 -7.86 21.33
CA PRO A 157 16.86 -8.67 20.14
C PRO A 157 17.03 -7.87 18.83
N VAL A 158 17.44 -8.58 17.76
CA VAL A 158 17.41 -8.05 16.41
C VAL A 158 16.42 -8.85 15.57
N VAL A 159 15.93 -8.23 14.49
CA VAL A 159 15.19 -8.93 13.44
C VAL A 159 15.99 -8.92 12.15
N VAL A 160 15.91 -10.01 11.41
CA VAL A 160 16.31 -10.04 10.00
C VAL A 160 15.04 -10.04 9.17
N LYS A 161 14.95 -9.11 8.23
CA LYS A 161 13.78 -8.99 7.36
C LYS A 161 14.18 -8.75 5.91
N PRO A 162 13.55 -9.43 4.93
CA PRO A 162 13.77 -9.17 3.51
C PRO A 162 13.50 -7.71 3.15
N ASN A 163 14.26 -7.21 2.18
CA ASN A 163 14.12 -5.83 1.68
C ASN A 163 12.79 -5.65 0.92
N ILE A 164 12.47 -6.58 0.00
CA ILE A 164 11.17 -6.67 -0.65
C ILE A 164 10.26 -7.57 0.18
N GLY A 165 9.12 -7.05 0.61
CA GLY A 165 8.17 -7.85 1.37
C GLY A 165 7.05 -7.00 1.95
N GLY A 166 5.99 -7.70 2.38
CA GLY A 166 4.82 -7.10 3.04
C GLY A 166 4.28 -8.05 4.09
N SER A 167 3.39 -7.55 4.95
CA SER A 167 2.66 -8.35 5.96
C SER A 167 3.56 -9.14 6.94
N GLY A 168 4.78 -8.67 7.21
CA GLY A 168 5.69 -9.37 8.12
C GLY A 168 6.31 -10.66 7.57
N ALA A 169 6.09 -11.00 6.29
CA ALA A 169 6.62 -12.21 5.69
C ALA A 169 8.17 -12.21 5.71
N GLY A 170 8.75 -13.35 6.09
CA GLY A 170 10.21 -13.54 6.16
C GLY A 170 10.90 -12.81 7.31
N VAL A 171 10.17 -12.11 8.19
CA VAL A 171 10.77 -11.47 9.37
C VAL A 171 11.07 -12.50 10.44
N THR A 172 12.34 -12.63 10.82
CA THR A 172 12.79 -13.55 11.86
C THR A 172 13.49 -12.78 12.97
N ARG A 173 13.10 -13.05 14.23
CA ARG A 173 13.69 -12.47 15.43
C ARG A 173 14.80 -13.38 15.99
N PHE A 174 15.85 -12.73 16.45
CA PHE A 174 16.98 -13.36 17.14
C PHE A 174 17.22 -12.64 18.45
N ASP A 175 17.16 -13.39 19.56
CA ASP A 175 17.31 -12.82 20.89
C ASP A 175 18.78 -12.65 21.28
N SER A 176 19.68 -13.37 20.62
CA SER A 176 21.12 -13.25 20.86
C SER A 176 21.94 -13.38 19.58
N ARG A 177 23.22 -12.97 19.68
CA ARG A 177 24.19 -13.10 18.59
C ARG A 177 24.47 -14.57 18.23
N GLU A 178 24.44 -15.45 19.22
CA GLU A 178 24.66 -16.89 19.06
C GLU A 178 23.53 -17.52 18.24
N GLN A 179 22.27 -17.14 18.51
CA GLN A 179 21.13 -17.60 17.71
C GLN A 179 21.24 -17.11 16.25
N LEU A 180 21.62 -15.84 16.05
CA LEU A 180 21.83 -15.30 14.71
C LEU A 180 22.98 -16.02 13.98
N ALA A 181 24.06 -16.34 14.67
CA ALA A 181 25.20 -17.07 14.11
C ALA A 181 24.80 -18.49 13.68
N ALA A 182 24.11 -19.22 14.56
CA ALA A 182 23.62 -20.55 14.24
C ALA A 182 22.68 -20.57 13.03
N ALA A 183 21.78 -19.59 12.94
CA ALA A 183 20.89 -19.44 11.78
C ALA A 183 21.66 -19.14 10.50
N ALA A 184 22.68 -18.28 10.55
CA ALA A 184 23.51 -17.96 9.38
C ALA A 184 24.30 -19.19 8.91
N GLU A 185 24.87 -19.98 9.82
CA GLU A 185 25.60 -21.23 9.51
C GLU A 185 24.69 -22.31 8.91
N GLN A 186 23.43 -22.37 9.36
CA GLN A 186 22.42 -23.31 8.87
C GLN A 186 21.73 -22.86 7.59
N GLY A 187 22.04 -21.67 7.05
CA GLY A 187 21.40 -21.15 5.85
C GLY A 187 19.93 -20.73 6.07
N LEU A 188 19.55 -20.38 7.30
CA LEU A 188 18.17 -20.01 7.67
C LEU A 188 17.90 -18.50 7.57
N ILE A 189 18.87 -17.71 7.13
CA ILE A 189 18.72 -16.28 6.90
C ILE A 189 18.06 -16.06 5.54
N ASP A 190 16.81 -15.61 5.54
CA ASP A 190 16.08 -15.27 4.33
C ASP A 190 16.48 -13.86 3.84
N LEU A 191 17.00 -13.77 2.62
CA LEU A 191 17.35 -12.51 1.95
C LEU A 191 16.22 -12.01 1.05
N GLY A 192 15.15 -12.78 0.88
CA GLY A 192 14.02 -12.42 0.03
C GLY A 192 14.31 -12.45 -1.47
N LEU A 193 13.39 -11.86 -2.23
CA LEU A 193 13.34 -11.95 -3.69
C LEU A 193 14.54 -11.29 -4.38
N ASP A 194 15.03 -10.18 -3.86
CA ASP A 194 16.15 -9.39 -4.41
C ASP A 194 17.51 -9.73 -3.77
N HIS A 195 17.55 -10.77 -2.95
CA HIS A 195 18.73 -11.17 -2.18
C HIS A 195 19.31 -10.05 -1.30
N VAL A 196 18.44 -9.17 -0.78
CA VAL A 196 18.80 -8.10 0.15
C VAL A 196 17.95 -8.21 1.41
N ALA A 197 18.58 -8.10 2.57
CA ALA A 197 17.86 -8.08 3.85
C ALA A 197 18.41 -7.01 4.79
N LEU A 198 17.64 -6.68 5.82
CA LEU A 198 18.01 -5.77 6.88
C LEU A 198 18.20 -6.56 8.19
N VAL A 199 19.35 -6.38 8.84
CA VAL A 199 19.55 -6.71 10.24
C VAL A 199 19.21 -5.46 11.06
N GLN A 200 18.13 -5.50 11.84
CA GLN A 200 17.54 -4.32 12.48
C GLN A 200 17.28 -4.58 13.96
N GLU A 201 17.49 -3.58 14.80
CA GLU A 201 17.07 -3.64 16.22
C GLU A 201 15.58 -3.87 16.33
N PHE A 202 15.18 -4.85 17.14
CA PHE A 202 13.78 -5.06 17.48
C PHE A 202 13.33 -3.99 18.48
N ILE A 203 12.19 -3.37 18.18
CA ILE A 203 11.59 -2.35 19.05
C ILE A 203 10.36 -2.96 19.74
N PRO A 204 10.40 -3.16 21.06
CA PRO A 204 9.21 -3.60 21.79
C PRO A 204 8.18 -2.47 21.79
N ALA A 205 6.96 -2.81 21.36
CA ALA A 205 5.88 -1.84 21.22
C ALA A 205 5.32 -1.43 22.57
N ARG A 206 5.40 -0.14 22.93
CA ARG A 206 4.72 0.40 24.10
C ARG A 206 3.21 0.22 23.97
N GLY A 207 2.59 -0.38 24.99
CA GLY A 207 1.18 -0.69 24.98
C GLY A 207 0.77 -1.84 24.05
N GLY A 208 1.73 -2.57 23.48
CA GLY A 208 1.47 -3.74 22.64
C GLY A 208 0.81 -3.43 21.30
N TYR A 209 1.01 -2.25 20.72
CA TYR A 209 0.45 -1.87 19.41
C TYR A 209 1.44 -1.10 18.55
N ILE A 210 1.22 -1.14 17.26
CA ILE A 210 1.80 -0.22 16.29
C ILE A 210 0.76 0.82 15.87
N THR A 211 1.19 1.92 15.28
CA THR A 211 0.28 2.91 14.69
C THR A 211 0.54 2.99 13.19
N ARG A 212 -0.54 2.90 12.43
CA ARG A 212 -0.55 3.09 10.98
C ARG A 212 -1.33 4.35 10.64
N VAL A 213 -0.72 5.23 9.84
CA VAL A 213 -1.26 6.53 9.43
C VAL A 213 -1.45 6.51 7.93
N GLU A 214 -2.69 6.72 7.47
CA GLU A 214 -3.06 6.64 6.07
C GLU A 214 -3.19 8.01 5.43
N VAL A 215 -2.76 8.08 4.16
CA VAL A 215 -2.83 9.30 3.34
C VAL A 215 -3.54 9.03 2.02
N VAL A 216 -4.28 10.04 1.54
CA VAL A 216 -4.84 10.14 0.18
C VAL A 216 -4.51 11.53 -0.35
N GLY A 217 -4.04 11.63 -1.59
CA GLY A 217 -3.49 12.85 -2.15
C GLY A 217 -2.26 13.36 -1.36
N GLY A 218 -1.51 12.45 -0.71
CA GLY A 218 -0.40 12.79 0.17
C GLY A 218 -0.81 13.49 1.48
N ARG A 219 -2.10 13.53 1.80
CA ARG A 219 -2.66 14.16 3.00
C ARG A 219 -3.26 13.14 3.94
N PHE A 220 -3.09 13.37 5.22
CA PHE A 220 -3.67 12.56 6.29
C PHE A 220 -5.17 12.41 6.13
N ILE A 221 -5.68 11.17 6.24
CA ILE A 221 -7.11 10.88 6.27
C ILE A 221 -7.55 10.20 7.56
N TYR A 222 -6.79 9.26 8.07
CA TYR A 222 -7.04 8.62 9.38
C TYR A 222 -5.79 7.91 9.87
N SER A 223 -5.82 7.49 11.12
CA SER A 223 -4.88 6.51 11.64
C SER A 223 -5.54 5.51 12.57
N ILE A 224 -4.87 4.38 12.74
CA ILE A 224 -5.31 3.28 13.59
C ILE A 224 -4.15 2.77 14.44
N ARG A 225 -4.47 2.29 15.63
CA ARG A 225 -3.61 1.41 16.41
C ARG A 225 -3.97 -0.02 16.08
N VAL A 226 -2.95 -0.81 15.76
CA VAL A 226 -3.08 -2.24 15.49
C VAL A 226 -2.40 -2.97 16.63
N TYR A 227 -3.19 -3.68 17.43
CA TYR A 227 -2.68 -4.41 18.59
C TYR A 227 -2.04 -5.72 18.17
N LEU A 228 -0.85 -5.96 18.72
CA LEU A 228 -0.06 -7.15 18.44
C LEU A 228 -0.65 -8.35 19.19
N SER A 229 -0.97 -9.41 18.49
CA SER A 229 -1.42 -10.67 19.08
C SER A 229 -0.31 -11.72 18.98
N GLY A 230 0.43 -11.92 20.09
CA GLY A 230 1.46 -12.94 20.16
C GLY A 230 2.81 -12.57 19.53
N GLU A 231 3.64 -13.56 19.21
CA GLU A 231 5.01 -13.39 18.72
C GLU A 231 5.11 -13.22 17.18
N THR A 232 3.98 -13.10 16.49
CA THR A 232 3.96 -13.00 15.03
C THR A 232 4.07 -11.56 14.55
N PHE A 233 4.91 -11.33 13.54
CA PHE A 233 5.10 -10.03 12.88
C PHE A 233 4.05 -9.74 11.81
N ASP A 234 3.04 -10.59 11.68
CA ASP A 234 1.98 -10.47 10.68
C ASP A 234 0.96 -9.43 11.14
N LEU A 235 1.15 -8.20 10.69
CA LEU A 235 0.42 -7.02 11.15
C LEU A 235 -0.44 -6.40 10.06
N CYS A 236 -0.70 -7.10 8.94
CA CYS A 236 -1.55 -6.55 7.92
C CYS A 236 -3.01 -6.53 8.34
N PRO A 237 -3.63 -5.36 8.57
CA PRO A 237 -5.05 -5.28 8.88
C PRO A 237 -5.95 -5.70 7.71
N ALA A 238 -5.40 -5.84 6.50
CA ALA A 238 -6.09 -6.33 5.31
C ALA A 238 -5.85 -7.82 5.05
N ASP A 239 -4.72 -8.39 5.46
CA ASP A 239 -4.33 -9.79 5.24
C ASP A 239 -4.81 -10.73 6.36
N ILE A 240 -6.05 -10.60 6.76
CA ILE A 240 -6.63 -11.52 7.74
C ILE A 240 -7.11 -12.79 7.04
N CYS A 241 -6.18 -13.50 6.46
CA CYS A 241 -6.43 -14.80 5.84
C CYS A 241 -5.64 -15.92 6.54
N ARG A 242 -5.63 -15.92 7.88
CA ARG A 242 -5.17 -17.10 8.64
C ARG A 242 -6.35 -17.76 9.34
N THR A 243 -6.55 -19.05 9.04
CA THR A 243 -7.38 -19.90 9.88
C THR A 243 -6.67 -20.11 11.22
N THR A 244 -7.43 -20.29 12.31
CA THR A 244 -6.97 -20.63 13.67
C THR A 244 -6.12 -21.92 13.74
N ALA A 245 -5.83 -22.58 12.62
CA ALA A 245 -5.05 -23.81 12.49
C ALA A 245 -3.69 -23.62 11.81
N GLY A 246 -3.22 -22.40 11.57
CA GLY A 246 -1.87 -22.16 11.01
C GLY A 246 -1.67 -22.61 9.56
N VAL A 247 -2.74 -22.99 8.85
CA VAL A 247 -2.67 -23.32 7.43
C VAL A 247 -2.79 -22.04 6.63
N GLU A 248 -1.72 -21.67 5.91
CA GLU A 248 -1.77 -20.63 4.88
C GLU A 248 -2.83 -21.01 3.86
N LEU A 249 -3.90 -20.24 3.81
CA LEU A 249 -4.80 -20.27 2.65
C LEU A 249 -4.09 -19.52 1.50
N ASN A 250 -3.14 -20.20 0.87
CA ASN A 250 -2.64 -19.82 -0.44
C ASN A 250 -3.83 -19.79 -1.40
N LEU A 251 -4.14 -18.61 -1.96
CA LEU A 251 -4.98 -18.38 -3.13
C LEU A 251 -6.32 -17.67 -2.97
N ALA A 252 -6.95 -17.60 -1.84
CA ALA A 252 -8.17 -16.79 -1.74
C ALA A 252 -8.39 -16.37 -0.29
N CYS A 253 -8.14 -15.13 0.02
CA CYS A 253 -8.75 -14.55 1.21
C CYS A 253 -10.25 -14.42 0.93
N PRO A 254 -11.14 -15.29 1.44
CA PRO A 254 -12.56 -15.09 1.29
C PRO A 254 -12.90 -13.77 1.99
N VAL A 255 -13.64 -12.91 1.30
CA VAL A 255 -14.14 -11.64 1.87
C VAL A 255 -14.95 -11.89 3.16
N GLU A 256 -15.38 -13.12 3.38
CA GLU A 256 -16.22 -13.58 4.48
C GLU A 256 -15.53 -14.47 5.52
N ALA A 257 -14.22 -14.75 5.41
CA ALA A 257 -13.54 -15.47 6.48
C ALA A 257 -13.65 -14.64 7.77
N PRO A 258 -14.06 -15.23 8.93
CA PRO A 258 -14.08 -14.51 10.18
C PRO A 258 -12.67 -14.03 10.44
N LYS A 259 -12.47 -12.72 10.37
CA LYS A 259 -11.22 -12.03 10.59
C LYS A 259 -10.79 -12.36 12.01
N ALA A 260 -9.81 -13.28 12.16
CA ALA A 260 -9.22 -13.55 13.47
C ALA A 260 -8.76 -12.20 14.01
N ALA A 261 -9.37 -11.78 15.09
CA ALA A 261 -9.54 -10.42 15.53
C ALA A 261 -8.20 -9.74 15.85
N LEU A 262 -7.55 -9.14 14.81
CA LEU A 262 -6.64 -8.04 15.11
C LEU A 262 -7.49 -6.93 15.73
N ARG A 263 -7.23 -6.65 16.99
CA ARG A 263 -7.86 -5.49 17.63
C ARG A 263 -7.31 -4.24 16.96
N VAL A 264 -8.21 -3.46 16.40
CA VAL A 264 -7.90 -2.20 15.73
C VAL A 264 -8.72 -1.09 16.38
N GLU A 265 -8.10 0.02 16.67
CA GLU A 265 -8.75 1.21 17.22
C GLU A 265 -8.40 2.44 16.39
N SER A 266 -9.40 3.29 16.15
CA SER A 266 -9.16 4.62 15.60
C SER A 266 -8.34 5.46 16.58
N TYR A 267 -7.38 6.22 16.06
CA TYR A 267 -6.50 7.06 16.85
C TYR A 267 -6.08 8.28 16.05
N THR A 268 -5.97 9.44 16.68
CA THR A 268 -5.43 10.65 16.04
C THR A 268 -4.03 10.92 16.62
N PRO A 269 -2.97 10.81 15.79
CA PRO A 269 -1.61 11.13 16.24
C PRO A 269 -1.44 12.62 16.53
N PRO A 270 -0.42 13.01 17.29
CA PRO A 270 -0.01 14.40 17.42
C PRO A 270 0.24 15.07 16.06
N ALA A 271 0.00 16.38 15.97
CA ALA A 271 0.10 17.12 14.71
C ALA A 271 1.48 17.04 14.05
N GLU A 272 2.55 17.01 14.87
CA GLU A 272 3.93 16.84 14.41
C GLU A 272 4.19 15.47 13.77
N VAL A 273 3.51 14.42 14.22
CA VAL A 273 3.59 13.08 13.62
C VAL A 273 2.85 13.06 12.29
N ILE A 274 1.65 13.66 12.23
CA ILE A 274 0.91 13.80 10.97
C ILE A 274 1.75 14.56 9.94
N ALA A 275 2.32 15.71 10.31
CA ALA A 275 3.19 16.50 9.45
C ALA A 275 4.44 15.72 9.01
N ALA A 276 5.02 14.88 9.88
CA ALA A 276 6.14 14.01 9.52
C ALA A 276 5.74 12.95 8.51
N VAL A 277 4.55 12.35 8.64
CA VAL A 277 4.02 11.37 7.68
C VAL A 277 3.75 12.03 6.32
N GLU A 278 3.12 13.19 6.28
CA GLU A 278 2.90 13.93 5.02
C GLU A 278 4.21 14.31 4.32
N ARG A 279 5.25 14.69 5.08
CA ARG A 279 6.59 14.92 4.52
C ARG A 279 7.23 13.66 3.96
N GLN A 280 7.05 12.50 4.62
CA GLN A 280 7.53 11.21 4.11
C GLN A 280 6.82 10.85 2.81
N ALA A 281 5.49 10.96 2.78
CA ALA A 281 4.67 10.70 1.60
C ALA A 281 5.10 11.58 0.41
N ALA A 282 5.22 12.88 0.63
CA ALA A 282 5.67 13.83 -0.40
C ALA A 282 7.10 13.51 -0.90
N ALA A 283 8.04 13.23 0.00
CA ALA A 283 9.42 12.91 -0.36
C ALA A 283 9.55 11.56 -1.08
N ALA A 284 8.69 10.60 -0.78
CA ALA A 284 8.63 9.31 -1.47
C ALA A 284 7.81 9.37 -2.78
N GLY A 285 7.01 10.41 -3.02
CA GLY A 285 6.06 10.46 -4.13
C GLY A 285 4.83 9.57 -3.90
N ILE A 286 4.51 9.26 -2.65
CA ILE A 286 3.35 8.46 -2.27
C ILE A 286 2.15 9.38 -2.13
N GLU A 287 1.15 9.18 -2.97
CA GLU A 287 -0.10 9.94 -2.93
C GLU A 287 -1.21 9.17 -2.22
N VAL A 288 -1.20 7.85 -2.33
CA VAL A 288 -2.14 6.95 -1.65
C VAL A 288 -1.34 5.86 -0.95
N GLY A 289 -1.38 5.84 0.38
CA GLY A 289 -0.57 4.88 1.12
C GLY A 289 -0.64 5.09 2.62
N GLY A 290 0.23 4.37 3.34
CA GLY A 290 0.31 4.44 4.79
C GLY A 290 1.74 4.40 5.29
N VAL A 291 1.96 5.02 6.45
CA VAL A 291 3.23 4.99 7.17
C VAL A 291 3.01 4.34 8.53
N GLU A 292 3.90 3.45 8.90
CA GLU A 292 3.85 2.78 10.19
C GLU A 292 4.93 3.30 11.14
N TYR A 293 4.54 3.50 12.38
CA TYR A 293 5.47 3.83 13.44
C TYR A 293 5.17 3.04 14.73
N ILE A 294 6.19 2.93 15.56
CA ILE A 294 6.16 2.26 16.84
C ILE A 294 6.78 3.16 17.91
N ILE A 295 6.26 3.11 19.12
CA ILE A 295 6.86 3.77 20.29
C ILE A 295 7.59 2.69 21.09
N ASP A 296 8.87 2.87 21.31
CA ASP A 296 9.70 1.95 22.11
C ASP A 296 9.23 1.96 23.57
N ASP A 297 8.91 0.79 24.11
CA ASP A 297 8.46 0.65 25.49
C ASP A 297 9.57 0.96 26.50
N ARG A 298 10.83 0.85 26.09
CA ARG A 298 12.00 1.04 26.95
C ARG A 298 12.28 2.51 27.26
N ASP A 299 12.12 3.40 26.28
CA ASP A 299 12.51 4.81 26.41
C ASP A 299 11.45 5.82 25.93
N GLY A 300 10.38 5.34 25.28
CA GLY A 300 9.31 6.19 24.74
C GLY A 300 9.65 6.88 23.43
N GLN A 301 10.77 6.52 22.81
CA GLN A 301 11.16 7.07 21.52
C GLN A 301 10.24 6.52 20.42
N LEU A 302 9.77 7.40 19.53
CA LEU A 302 9.03 7.04 18.34
C LEU A 302 10.00 6.63 17.23
N TYR A 303 9.70 5.55 16.51
CA TYR A 303 10.44 5.09 15.34
C TYR A 303 9.49 4.82 14.17
N TYR A 304 9.75 5.44 13.01
CA TYR A 304 9.13 5.07 11.74
C TYR A 304 9.86 3.88 11.14
N TYR A 305 9.17 2.91 10.57
CA TYR A 305 9.84 1.68 10.12
C TYR A 305 9.30 1.07 8.83
N ASP A 306 8.12 1.50 8.34
CA ASP A 306 7.54 1.01 7.09
C ASP A 306 6.73 2.09 6.38
N LEU A 307 6.93 2.23 5.07
CA LEU A 307 6.18 3.07 4.16
C LEU A 307 5.50 2.16 3.14
N ASN A 308 4.20 2.28 2.99
CA ASN A 308 3.41 1.43 2.12
C ASN A 308 2.67 2.29 1.09
N ALA A 309 3.09 2.23 -0.19
CA ALA A 309 2.37 2.86 -1.29
C ALA A 309 1.15 2.02 -1.72
N LEU A 310 1.11 0.76 -1.31
CA LEU A 310 -0.07 -0.09 -1.44
C LEU A 310 -0.80 -0.18 -0.10
N SER A 311 -1.82 0.63 0.10
CA SER A 311 -2.75 0.50 1.22
C SER A 311 -4.12 0.02 0.74
N ASN A 312 -4.67 -0.99 1.40
CA ASN A 312 -6.03 -1.48 1.17
C ASN A 312 -7.01 -0.96 2.23
N PHE A 313 -6.57 0.02 3.02
CA PHE A 313 -7.28 0.61 4.14
C PHE A 313 -7.71 -0.42 5.20
N VAL A 314 -8.23 0.06 6.32
CA VAL A 314 -8.71 -0.80 7.39
C VAL A 314 -10.00 -1.49 6.99
N ALA A 315 -10.09 -2.76 7.27
CA ALA A 315 -11.32 -3.52 7.10
C ALA A 315 -12.43 -2.98 8.01
N ASP A 316 -13.68 -3.01 7.53
CA ASP A 316 -14.83 -2.49 8.25
C ASP A 316 -14.66 -1.03 8.70
N ALA A 317 -14.05 -0.22 7.81
CA ALA A 317 -13.72 1.18 8.07
C ALA A 317 -14.90 2.01 8.59
N PRO A 318 -16.14 1.89 8.07
CA PRO A 318 -17.27 2.64 8.60
C PRO A 318 -17.51 2.41 10.09
N ARG A 319 -17.30 1.19 10.59
CA ARG A 319 -17.44 0.88 12.03
C ARG A 319 -16.27 1.39 12.85
N VAL A 320 -15.05 1.29 12.32
CA VAL A 320 -13.81 1.66 13.04
C VAL A 320 -13.59 3.17 13.02
N LEU A 321 -13.87 3.82 11.89
CA LEU A 321 -13.52 5.21 11.59
C LEU A 321 -14.72 6.15 11.56
N GLY A 322 -15.95 5.64 11.35
CA GLY A 322 -17.15 6.43 11.11
C GLY A 322 -17.31 6.91 9.67
N PHE A 323 -16.41 6.53 8.76
CA PHE A 323 -16.50 6.83 7.31
C PHE A 323 -15.81 5.76 6.47
N ASP A 324 -16.08 5.76 5.16
CA ASP A 324 -15.41 4.86 4.21
C ASP A 324 -14.27 5.59 3.48
N PRO A 325 -13.00 5.18 3.65
CA PRO A 325 -11.87 5.80 2.98
C PRO A 325 -11.86 5.58 1.47
N PHE A 326 -12.57 4.58 0.93
CA PHE A 326 -12.71 4.39 -0.51
C PHE A 326 -13.50 5.52 -1.18
N VAL A 327 -14.45 6.14 -0.47
CA VAL A 327 -15.12 7.36 -0.96
C VAL A 327 -14.10 8.48 -1.18
N ARG A 328 -13.21 8.72 -0.19
CA ARG A 328 -12.15 9.72 -0.31
C ARG A 328 -11.15 9.42 -1.41
N LEU A 329 -10.82 8.13 -1.57
CA LEU A 329 -9.94 7.69 -2.66
C LEU A 329 -10.57 7.96 -4.02
N CYS A 330 -11.83 7.62 -4.23
CA CYS A 330 -12.52 7.86 -5.51
C CYS A 330 -12.66 9.37 -5.80
N GLU A 331 -13.00 10.19 -4.81
CA GLU A 331 -13.03 11.65 -4.94
C GLU A 331 -11.66 12.21 -5.41
N PHE A 332 -10.57 11.71 -4.83
CA PHE A 332 -9.22 12.08 -5.23
C PHE A 332 -8.90 11.65 -6.66
N LEU A 333 -9.20 10.39 -7.02
CA LEU A 333 -8.95 9.86 -8.36
C LEU A 333 -9.74 10.61 -9.44
N GLU A 334 -11.00 10.96 -9.17
CA GLU A 334 -11.85 11.74 -10.06
C GLU A 334 -11.32 13.17 -10.26
N ALA A 335 -10.90 13.82 -9.18
CA ALA A 335 -10.31 15.14 -9.24
C ALA A 335 -9.02 15.15 -10.08
N GLU A 336 -8.14 14.16 -9.87
CA GLU A 336 -6.91 14.02 -10.65
C GLU A 336 -7.20 13.69 -12.13
N ALA A 337 -8.16 12.82 -12.41
CA ALA A 337 -8.55 12.51 -13.79
C ALA A 337 -9.14 13.73 -14.52
N GLY A 338 -9.88 14.60 -13.82
CA GLY A 338 -10.42 15.85 -14.36
C GLY A 338 -9.35 16.92 -14.61
N ASN A 339 -8.21 16.87 -13.93
CA ASN A 339 -7.09 17.80 -14.08
C ASN A 339 -6.18 17.47 -15.27
N VAL A 340 -6.24 16.26 -15.81
CA VAL A 340 -5.43 15.82 -16.97
C VAL A 340 -6.13 16.25 -18.26
N ARG A 341 -5.58 17.26 -18.95
CA ARG A 341 -6.08 17.79 -20.23
C ARG A 341 -5.50 17.04 -21.43
#